data_60ad1b8c074178977b03efd6da9eaee3
#
_entry.id   60ad1b8c074178977b03efd6da9eaee3
#
_cell.length_a   1.000
_cell.length_b   1.000
_cell.length_c   1.000
_cell.angle_alpha   90.00
_cell.angle_beta   90.00
_cell.angle_gamma   90.00
#
_symmetry.space_group_name_H-M   'P 1'
#
loop_
_entity.id
_entity.type
_entity.pdbx_description
1 polymer ?
#
loop_
_entity_poly.entity_id
_entity_poly.type
_entity_poly.pdbx_seq_one_letter_code
_entity_poly.pdbx_strand_id
1 'polypeptide(L)'
;MTSRLPTSALMPVLLATAIALPAAAHAQDSGQCRHSAPQTLALDIEGVRTARFDIGASKLRIDGAPSPDATLRGRACASSAGLLERLVLEQSKSGDTLTVRLRRDTSGSMGWFANNYAYLDLTGQVPANVLVQAIVGSGDAWVTGVAAASADVGSGDAELRRIAGRVTAKVGSGDITIDDAGELKVLSIGSGDVEARGIRGPVEIGSVGSGDFSLEGAAGDVRIGSLGSGDIDLRDVTGNVSVDSIGSGDLDVREVSGNLAVESKGSGDVSARDVRGTVTIPRKR
;
A
#
# COMPACT_ATOMS: atom_id res chain seq x y z
N MET A 1 16.82 92.81 19.87
CA MET A 1 17.02 91.66 18.99
C MET A 1 16.65 90.48 19.76
N THR A 2 15.45 90.02 19.58
CA THR A 2 14.80 88.91 20.37
C THR A 2 14.62 87.78 19.44
N SER A 3 15.37 86.68 19.69
CA SER A 3 15.23 85.39 19.03
C SER A 3 14.25 84.52 19.78
N ARG A 4 13.19 84.12 19.08
CA ARG A 4 12.23 83.17 19.60
C ARG A 4 12.58 81.75 19.11
N LEU A 5 12.72 80.79 20.03
CA LEU A 5 12.83 79.35 19.78
C LEU A 5 11.47 78.73 19.53
N PRO A 6 11.31 77.80 18.60
CA PRO A 6 10.05 77.09 18.43
C PRO A 6 9.94 75.83 19.39
N THR A 7 8.80 75.72 19.96
CA THR A 7 8.41 74.62 20.83
C THR A 7 8.13 73.35 20.02
N SER A 8 8.89 72.28 20.26
CA SER A 8 8.65 70.96 19.69
C SER A 8 7.56 70.22 20.47
N ALA A 9 6.46 69.90 19.82
CA ALA A 9 5.42 69.05 20.32
C ALA A 9 5.79 67.58 20.28
N LEU A 10 5.91 66.92 21.40
CA LEU A 10 6.03 65.46 21.49
C LEU A 10 4.68 64.79 21.23
N MET A 11 4.59 64.02 20.19
CA MET A 11 3.47 63.13 19.91
C MET A 11 3.73 61.78 20.59
N PRO A 12 2.79 61.19 21.35
CA PRO A 12 2.98 59.84 21.90
C PRO A 12 2.75 58.80 20.83
N VAL A 13 3.74 57.94 20.61
CA VAL A 13 3.63 56.72 19.77
C VAL A 13 2.90 55.68 20.58
N LEU A 14 1.66 55.36 20.21
CA LEU A 14 0.92 54.21 20.69
C LEU A 14 1.47 52.93 20.04
N LEU A 15 2.17 52.13 20.83
CA LEU A 15 2.59 50.81 20.45
C LEU A 15 1.38 49.86 20.54
N ALA A 16 0.77 49.51 19.42
CA ALA A 16 -0.23 48.46 19.34
C ALA A 16 0.46 47.10 19.34
N THR A 17 0.43 46.40 20.47
CA THR A 17 0.83 44.99 20.57
C THR A 17 -0.21 44.13 19.91
N ALA A 18 0.05 43.63 18.71
CA ALA A 18 -0.78 42.60 18.08
C ALA A 18 -0.54 41.25 18.79
N ILE A 19 -1.51 40.79 19.54
CA ILE A 19 -1.56 39.45 20.10
C ILE A 19 -1.90 38.50 18.94
N ALA A 20 -0.91 37.80 18.41
CA ALA A 20 -1.12 36.69 17.47
C ALA A 20 -1.71 35.51 18.24
N LEU A 21 -2.99 35.28 18.09
CA LEU A 21 -3.65 34.02 18.50
C LEU A 21 -3.11 32.91 17.61
N PRO A 22 -2.66 31.75 18.17
CA PRO A 22 -2.35 30.61 17.37
C PRO A 22 -3.63 30.13 16.68
N ALA A 23 -3.65 30.17 15.35
CA ALA A 23 -4.67 29.51 14.57
C ALA A 23 -4.54 28.00 14.83
N ALA A 24 -5.49 27.46 15.61
CA ALA A 24 -5.67 26.03 15.70
C ALA A 24 -6.03 25.54 14.30
N ALA A 25 -5.07 24.89 13.65
CA ALA A 25 -5.31 24.16 12.41
C ALA A 25 -6.34 23.07 12.74
N HIS A 26 -7.59 23.34 12.43
CA HIS A 26 -8.62 22.32 12.42
C HIS A 26 -8.28 21.40 11.24
N ALA A 27 -7.64 20.27 11.54
CA ALA A 27 -7.61 19.15 10.63
C ALA A 27 -9.07 18.84 10.27
N GLN A 28 -9.40 18.96 9.00
CA GLN A 28 -10.71 18.58 8.47
C GLN A 28 -10.85 17.07 8.70
N ASP A 29 -11.47 16.70 9.80
CA ASP A 29 -11.83 15.34 10.14
C ASP A 29 -12.98 14.92 9.23
N SER A 30 -12.70 14.04 8.29
CA SER A 30 -13.71 13.41 7.44
C SER A 30 -14.63 12.55 8.32
N GLY A 31 -15.65 13.11 8.73
CA GLY A 31 -16.97 12.84 9.23
C GLY A 31 -17.38 11.51 9.83
N GLN A 32 -16.54 10.59 10.31
CA GLN A 32 -17.03 9.31 10.84
C GLN A 32 -16.37 8.79 12.14
N CYS A 33 -15.55 9.57 12.83
CA CYS A 33 -14.97 9.13 14.09
C CYS A 33 -15.76 9.67 15.28
N ARG A 34 -16.69 8.88 15.84
CA ARG A 34 -17.52 9.32 17.00
C ARG A 34 -16.74 9.34 18.31
N HIS A 35 -15.84 8.37 18.48
CA HIS A 35 -14.95 8.28 19.63
C HIS A 35 -13.53 8.09 19.12
N SER A 36 -12.61 8.92 19.55
CA SER A 36 -11.21 8.82 19.16
C SER A 36 -10.25 9.00 20.33
N ALA A 37 -9.11 8.36 20.26
CA ALA A 37 -7.99 8.52 21.19
C ALA A 37 -6.67 8.56 20.41
N PRO A 38 -5.71 9.41 20.81
CA PRO A 38 -4.39 9.39 20.20
C PRO A 38 -3.69 8.07 20.50
N GLN A 39 -2.91 7.60 19.53
CA GLN A 39 -2.13 6.38 19.63
C GLN A 39 -0.67 6.67 19.27
N THR A 40 0.24 6.13 20.05
CA THR A 40 1.68 6.23 19.82
C THR A 40 2.36 4.95 20.25
N LEU A 41 3.25 4.42 19.41
CA LEU A 41 4.08 3.27 19.72
C LEU A 41 5.50 3.51 19.20
N ALA A 42 6.48 3.54 20.10
CA ALA A 42 7.89 3.51 19.73
C ALA A 42 8.24 2.12 19.24
N LEU A 43 8.77 2.00 18.02
CA LEU A 43 9.14 0.74 17.41
C LEU A 43 10.56 0.33 17.86
N ASP A 44 10.73 -0.90 18.29
CA ASP A 44 12.04 -1.50 18.55
C ASP A 44 12.71 -1.95 17.24
N ILE A 45 13.28 -0.99 16.52
CA ILE A 45 13.89 -1.22 15.19
C ILE A 45 15.36 -1.60 15.22
N GLU A 46 16.01 -1.68 16.39
CA GLU A 46 17.41 -2.03 16.48
C GLU A 46 17.69 -3.44 15.94
N GLY A 47 18.56 -3.56 14.94
CA GLY A 47 18.89 -4.83 14.31
C GLY A 47 17.77 -5.50 13.51
N VAL A 48 16.66 -4.79 13.26
CA VAL A 48 15.51 -5.31 12.48
C VAL A 48 15.87 -5.37 11.01
N ARG A 49 15.62 -6.53 10.39
CA ARG A 49 15.65 -6.74 8.93
C ARG A 49 14.27 -6.89 8.33
N THR A 50 13.31 -7.36 9.12
CA THR A 50 11.92 -7.54 8.71
C THR A 50 10.99 -6.83 9.69
N ALA A 51 10.17 -5.92 9.18
CA ALA A 51 9.09 -5.27 9.90
C ALA A 51 7.74 -5.80 9.38
N ARG A 52 7.06 -6.59 10.21
CA ARG A 52 5.77 -7.21 9.88
C ARG A 52 4.64 -6.45 10.57
N PHE A 53 3.66 -6.03 9.81
CA PHE A 53 2.47 -5.34 10.28
C PHE A 53 1.23 -6.16 9.97
N ASP A 54 0.54 -6.62 11.00
CA ASP A 54 -0.76 -7.27 10.91
C ASP A 54 -1.82 -6.23 11.31
N ILE A 55 -2.50 -5.69 10.31
CA ILE A 55 -3.33 -4.49 10.49
C ILE A 55 -4.83 -4.78 10.55
N GLY A 56 -5.26 -6.00 10.23
CA GLY A 56 -6.68 -6.38 10.28
C GLY A 56 -7.56 -5.43 9.47
N ALA A 57 -8.45 -4.69 10.14
CA ALA A 57 -9.35 -3.68 9.54
C ALA A 57 -8.85 -2.23 9.76
N SER A 58 -7.59 -2.04 10.07
CA SER A 58 -6.98 -0.74 10.37
C SER A 58 -6.30 -0.13 9.14
N LYS A 59 -5.88 1.13 9.28
CA LYS A 59 -5.13 1.87 8.25
C LYS A 59 -3.70 2.09 8.70
N LEU A 60 -2.75 1.83 7.81
CA LEU A 60 -1.34 1.96 8.13
C LEU A 60 -0.54 2.57 6.97
N ARG A 61 0.22 3.63 7.27
CA ARG A 61 1.21 4.20 6.34
C ARG A 61 2.61 4.01 6.88
N ILE A 62 3.47 3.38 6.09
CA ILE A 62 4.88 3.15 6.43
C ILE A 62 5.76 3.73 5.35
N ASP A 63 6.65 4.61 5.76
CA ASP A 63 7.68 5.18 4.91
C ASP A 63 9.07 4.69 5.31
N GLY A 64 9.85 4.25 4.34
CA GLY A 64 11.26 3.94 4.52
C GLY A 64 12.09 5.22 4.59
N ALA A 65 12.92 5.36 5.63
CA ALA A 65 13.80 6.50 5.79
C ALA A 65 15.23 6.06 6.17
N PRO A 66 16.28 6.80 5.74
CA PRO A 66 17.66 6.50 6.15
C PRO A 66 17.87 6.66 7.66
N SER A 67 17.17 7.60 8.29
CA SER A 67 17.20 7.85 9.74
C SER A 67 15.73 8.01 10.19
N PRO A 68 15.02 6.90 10.42
CA PRO A 68 13.60 6.96 10.73
C PRO A 68 13.33 7.51 12.12
N ASP A 69 12.26 8.28 12.27
CA ASP A 69 11.58 8.41 13.54
C ASP A 69 10.79 7.12 13.78
N ALA A 70 11.40 6.20 14.48
CA ALA A 70 10.86 4.86 14.73
C ALA A 70 9.65 4.90 15.67
N THR A 71 8.63 5.69 15.30
CA THR A 71 7.42 5.84 16.10
C THR A 71 6.21 5.79 15.19
N LEU A 72 5.30 4.86 15.47
CA LEU A 72 3.94 4.91 14.92
C LEU A 72 3.13 5.95 15.68
N ARG A 73 2.47 6.85 14.96
CA ARG A 73 1.59 7.88 15.50
C ARG A 73 0.29 7.90 14.74
N GLY A 74 -0.77 8.25 15.42
CA GLY A 74 -2.08 8.43 14.82
C GLY A 74 -3.19 8.36 15.86
N ARG A 75 -4.28 7.73 15.49
CA ARG A 75 -5.47 7.67 16.33
C ARG A 75 -6.18 6.31 16.28
N ALA A 76 -6.80 5.97 17.37
CA ALA A 76 -7.85 4.98 17.42
C ALA A 76 -9.19 5.66 17.13
N CYS A 77 -10.06 4.99 16.38
CA CYS A 77 -11.36 5.50 15.98
C CYS A 77 -12.43 4.42 16.14
N ALA A 78 -13.56 4.76 16.78
CA ALA A 78 -14.64 3.79 17.00
C ALA A 78 -16.03 4.43 17.03
N SER A 79 -17.06 3.64 16.78
CA SER A 79 -18.46 4.04 16.86
C SER A 79 -18.97 4.16 18.31
N SER A 80 -18.27 3.57 19.30
CA SER A 80 -18.59 3.66 20.73
C SER A 80 -17.32 3.64 21.59
N ALA A 81 -17.39 4.17 22.81
CA ALA A 81 -16.28 4.17 23.76
C ALA A 81 -15.81 2.73 24.10
N GLY A 82 -16.73 1.81 24.32
CA GLY A 82 -16.38 0.42 24.62
C GLY A 82 -15.71 -0.33 23.45
N LEU A 83 -15.93 0.08 22.21
CA LEU A 83 -15.20 -0.44 21.06
C LEU A 83 -13.83 0.20 20.93
N LEU A 84 -13.69 1.48 21.31
CA LEU A 84 -12.42 2.17 21.32
C LEU A 84 -11.42 1.49 22.28
N GLU A 85 -11.87 1.12 23.48
CA GLU A 85 -11.06 0.44 24.51
C GLU A 85 -10.60 -0.97 24.08
N ARG A 86 -11.24 -1.56 23.10
CA ARG A 86 -10.89 -2.89 22.56
C ARG A 86 -9.84 -2.84 21.44
N LEU A 87 -9.45 -1.66 21.00
CA LEU A 87 -8.40 -1.52 20.01
C LEU A 87 -7.04 -1.72 20.67
N VAL A 88 -6.28 -2.66 20.16
CA VAL A 88 -4.98 -3.07 20.69
C VAL A 88 -3.90 -2.77 19.66
N LEU A 89 -2.88 -2.03 20.08
CA LEU A 89 -1.65 -1.78 19.35
C LEU A 89 -0.50 -2.40 20.14
N GLU A 90 0.09 -3.46 19.62
CA GLU A 90 1.16 -4.19 20.31
C GLU A 90 2.31 -4.51 19.36
N GLN A 91 3.50 -4.64 19.93
CA GLN A 91 4.66 -5.13 19.20
C GLN A 91 5.33 -6.29 19.93
N SER A 92 5.96 -7.15 19.14
CA SER A 92 6.85 -8.21 19.63
C SER A 92 8.04 -8.34 18.68
N LYS A 93 9.21 -8.67 19.22
CA LYS A 93 10.42 -8.88 18.43
C LYS A 93 10.95 -10.28 18.66
N SER A 94 11.31 -10.95 17.58
CA SER A 94 11.93 -12.27 17.61
C SER A 94 13.08 -12.29 16.59
N GLY A 95 14.30 -12.38 17.09
CA GLY A 95 15.49 -12.25 16.25
C GLY A 95 15.55 -10.89 15.57
N ASP A 96 15.62 -10.88 14.26
CA ASP A 96 15.64 -9.69 13.39
C ASP A 96 14.27 -9.29 12.83
N THR A 97 13.21 -9.91 13.34
CA THR A 97 11.83 -9.64 12.92
C THR A 97 11.05 -8.91 14.00
N LEU A 98 10.63 -7.69 13.70
CA LEU A 98 9.66 -6.94 14.48
C LEU A 98 8.25 -7.24 13.94
N THR A 99 7.33 -7.63 14.81
CA THR A 99 5.92 -7.82 14.48
C THR A 99 5.08 -6.79 15.24
N VAL A 100 4.31 -6.00 14.51
CA VAL A 100 3.33 -5.04 15.04
C VAL A 100 1.93 -5.51 14.69
N ARG A 101 1.05 -5.58 15.67
CA ARG A 101 -0.35 -6.00 15.48
C ARG A 101 -1.30 -4.89 15.84
N LEU A 102 -2.17 -4.57 14.88
CA LEU A 102 -3.27 -3.63 15.02
C LEU A 102 -4.56 -4.45 15.02
N ARG A 103 -5.09 -4.77 16.16
CA ARG A 103 -6.25 -5.65 16.26
C ARG A 103 -7.33 -5.12 17.19
N ARG A 104 -8.51 -5.65 17.02
CA ARG A 104 -9.62 -5.47 17.95
C ARG A 104 -9.79 -6.72 18.81
N ASP A 105 -9.82 -6.56 20.12
CA ASP A 105 -10.24 -7.64 21.00
C ASP A 105 -11.73 -7.97 20.76
N THR A 106 -12.00 -9.21 20.35
CA THR A 106 -13.34 -9.70 20.03
C THR A 106 -14.00 -10.41 21.19
N SER A 107 -13.40 -10.42 22.39
CA SER A 107 -13.98 -11.01 23.59
C SER A 107 -15.28 -10.27 23.99
N GLY A 108 -16.43 -10.88 23.75
CA GLY A 108 -17.75 -10.37 24.08
C GLY A 108 -18.75 -10.45 22.92
N SER A 109 -20.05 -10.68 23.26
CA SER A 109 -21.11 -10.71 22.24
C SER A 109 -21.37 -9.33 21.66
N MET A 110 -21.23 -9.18 20.34
CA MET A 110 -21.71 -8.00 19.63
C MET A 110 -23.15 -8.21 19.18
N GLY A 111 -24.01 -7.23 19.49
CA GLY A 111 -25.36 -7.19 18.95
C GLY A 111 -25.33 -7.06 17.41
N TRP A 112 -26.15 -7.85 16.73
CA TRP A 112 -26.19 -8.02 15.26
C TRP A 112 -26.68 -6.78 14.48
N PHE A 113 -27.07 -5.69 15.13
CA PHE A 113 -27.85 -4.60 14.49
C PHE A 113 -27.21 -3.20 14.56
N ALA A 114 -25.90 -3.09 14.74
CA ALA A 114 -25.26 -1.78 14.78
C ALA A 114 -24.19 -1.65 13.71
N ASN A 115 -24.15 -0.52 13.00
CA ASN A 115 -23.01 -0.11 12.17
C ASN A 115 -21.80 0.15 13.08
N ASN A 116 -21.22 -0.92 13.61
CA ASN A 116 -20.11 -0.89 14.54
C ASN A 116 -18.80 -0.88 13.77
N TYR A 117 -18.03 0.18 13.91
CA TYR A 117 -16.67 0.26 13.41
C TYR A 117 -15.69 0.52 14.56
N ALA A 118 -14.49 0.00 14.42
CA ALA A 118 -13.35 0.33 15.28
C ALA A 118 -12.07 -0.03 14.53
N TYR A 119 -11.19 0.94 14.35
CA TYR A 119 -9.93 0.80 13.63
C TYR A 119 -8.86 1.74 14.18
N LEU A 120 -7.61 1.43 13.90
CA LEU A 120 -6.46 2.31 14.10
C LEU A 120 -6.11 2.96 12.76
N ASP A 121 -5.74 4.23 12.79
CA ASP A 121 -5.23 4.98 11.63
C ASP A 121 -3.86 5.53 12.02
N LEU A 122 -2.80 4.86 11.54
CA LEU A 122 -1.43 5.08 11.99
C LEU A 122 -0.49 5.37 10.83
N THR A 123 0.48 6.21 11.12
CA THR A 123 1.60 6.51 10.21
C THR A 123 2.92 6.36 10.97
N GLY A 124 3.95 5.87 10.30
CA GLY A 124 5.28 5.77 10.89
C GLY A 124 6.38 5.55 9.87
N GLN A 125 7.60 5.50 10.38
CA GLN A 125 8.79 5.27 9.58
C GLN A 125 9.56 4.04 10.06
N VAL A 126 10.18 3.36 9.09
CA VAL A 126 11.12 2.26 9.34
C VAL A 126 12.42 2.52 8.58
N PRO A 127 13.53 1.84 8.91
CA PRO A 127 14.74 1.93 8.10
C PRO A 127 14.46 1.56 6.63
N ALA A 128 14.98 2.35 5.69
CA ALA A 128 14.74 2.12 4.26
C ALA A 128 15.32 0.77 3.75
N ASN A 129 16.22 0.16 4.49
CA ASN A 129 16.90 -1.08 4.11
C ASN A 129 16.22 -2.36 4.63
N VAL A 130 15.02 -2.27 5.19
CA VAL A 130 14.28 -3.45 5.70
C VAL A 130 13.29 -4.00 4.67
N LEU A 131 12.87 -5.26 4.89
CA LEU A 131 11.68 -5.84 4.30
C LEU A 131 10.45 -5.42 5.14
N VAL A 132 9.46 -4.80 4.52
CA VAL A 132 8.16 -4.55 5.14
C VAL A 132 7.15 -5.59 4.68
N GLN A 133 6.52 -6.27 5.62
CA GLN A 133 5.44 -7.23 5.37
C GLN A 133 4.12 -6.67 5.91
N ALA A 134 3.17 -6.39 5.03
CA ALA A 134 1.82 -5.95 5.37
C ALA A 134 0.84 -7.11 5.23
N ILE A 135 0.13 -7.44 6.32
CA ILE A 135 -0.98 -8.38 6.33
C ILE A 135 -2.24 -7.57 6.56
N VAL A 136 -3.05 -7.49 5.53
CA VAL A 136 -4.24 -6.64 5.48
C VAL A 136 -5.48 -7.53 5.49
N GLY A 137 -6.35 -7.36 6.47
CA GLY A 137 -7.65 -8.04 6.47
C GLY A 137 -8.64 -7.32 5.56
N SER A 138 -9.29 -6.28 6.10
CA SER A 138 -10.25 -5.41 5.41
C SER A 138 -9.91 -3.92 5.59
N GLY A 139 -8.71 -3.61 6.04
CA GLY A 139 -8.18 -2.26 6.16
C GLY A 139 -7.33 -1.87 4.97
N ASP A 140 -6.53 -0.83 5.12
CA ASP A 140 -5.72 -0.29 4.03
C ASP A 140 -4.24 -0.14 4.46
N ALA A 141 -3.31 -0.50 3.60
CA ALA A 141 -1.88 -0.36 3.83
C ALA A 141 -1.19 0.45 2.72
N TRP A 142 -0.32 1.38 3.12
CA TRP A 142 0.57 2.11 2.22
C TRP A 142 2.01 1.90 2.65
N VAL A 143 2.84 1.40 1.76
CA VAL A 143 4.27 1.17 2.02
C VAL A 143 5.10 1.85 0.94
N THR A 144 6.03 2.68 1.34
CA THR A 144 6.81 3.49 0.41
C THR A 144 8.29 3.48 0.76
N GLY A 145 9.18 3.36 -0.26
CA GLY A 145 10.60 3.67 -0.12
C GLY A 145 11.41 2.68 0.71
N VAL A 146 11.08 1.40 0.70
CA VAL A 146 11.80 0.35 1.43
C VAL A 146 12.58 -0.59 0.50
N ALA A 147 13.50 -1.38 1.08
CA ALA A 147 14.33 -2.30 0.30
C ALA A 147 13.53 -3.40 -0.38
N ALA A 148 12.54 -3.95 0.29
CA ALA A 148 11.62 -4.95 -0.22
C ALA A 148 10.26 -4.84 0.48
N ALA A 149 9.20 -5.30 -0.17
CA ALA A 149 7.86 -5.30 0.43
C ALA A 149 7.11 -6.61 0.14
N SER A 150 6.21 -6.96 1.04
CA SER A 150 5.25 -8.04 0.85
C SER A 150 3.87 -7.60 1.32
N ALA A 151 2.84 -7.84 0.51
CA ALA A 151 1.45 -7.62 0.87
C ALA A 151 0.64 -8.92 0.75
N ASP A 152 -0.03 -9.32 1.82
CA ASP A 152 -1.06 -10.37 1.85
C ASP A 152 -2.38 -9.72 2.20
N VAL A 153 -3.23 -9.51 1.20
CA VAL A 153 -4.47 -8.73 1.29
C VAL A 153 -5.67 -9.65 1.23
N GLY A 154 -6.53 -9.57 2.21
CA GLY A 154 -7.80 -10.30 2.24
C GLY A 154 -8.88 -9.62 1.39
N SER A 155 -9.49 -8.55 1.92
CA SER A 155 -10.58 -7.80 1.28
C SER A 155 -10.39 -6.28 1.36
N GLY A 156 -9.28 -5.81 1.92
CA GLY A 156 -8.90 -4.40 1.93
C GLY A 156 -7.93 -4.09 0.81
N ASP A 157 -7.19 -3.01 0.93
CA ASP A 157 -6.32 -2.53 -0.14
C ASP A 157 -4.86 -2.37 0.32
N ALA A 158 -3.93 -2.54 -0.61
CA ALA A 158 -2.53 -2.24 -0.36
C ALA A 158 -1.91 -1.45 -1.52
N GLU A 159 -1.10 -0.47 -1.17
CA GLU A 159 -0.37 0.34 -2.13
C GLU A 159 1.12 0.31 -1.79
N LEU A 160 1.95 -0.17 -2.73
CA LEU A 160 3.39 -0.35 -2.57
C LEU A 160 4.11 0.52 -3.60
N ARG A 161 4.86 1.53 -3.13
CA ARG A 161 5.53 2.49 -4.02
C ARG A 161 7.03 2.59 -3.79
N ARG A 162 7.79 2.76 -4.85
CA ARG A 162 9.26 2.96 -4.81
C ARG A 162 9.96 1.89 -3.97
N ILE A 163 9.68 0.64 -4.28
CA ILE A 163 10.34 -0.49 -3.63
C ILE A 163 11.63 -0.82 -4.37
N ALA A 164 12.77 -0.71 -3.67
CA ALA A 164 14.08 -0.84 -4.32
C ALA A 164 14.31 -2.23 -4.94
N GLY A 165 13.91 -3.29 -4.25
CA GLY A 165 14.04 -4.69 -4.66
C GLY A 165 12.70 -5.34 -4.97
N ARG A 166 12.52 -6.56 -4.44
CA ARG A 166 11.35 -7.39 -4.74
C ARG A 166 10.10 -6.96 -3.99
N VAL A 167 8.98 -6.95 -4.70
CA VAL A 167 7.64 -6.98 -4.15
C VAL A 167 7.08 -8.39 -4.26
N THR A 168 6.49 -8.90 -3.17
CA THR A 168 5.69 -10.13 -3.17
C THR A 168 4.25 -9.79 -2.81
N ALA A 169 3.31 -10.16 -3.67
CA ALA A 169 1.90 -9.83 -3.54
C ALA A 169 1.02 -11.07 -3.52
N LYS A 170 -0.01 -11.04 -2.68
CA LYS A 170 -1.10 -12.01 -2.68
C LYS A 170 -2.38 -11.29 -2.32
N VAL A 171 -3.43 -11.49 -3.10
CA VAL A 171 -4.74 -10.85 -2.88
C VAL A 171 -5.88 -11.86 -2.93
N GLY A 172 -6.82 -11.70 -2.01
CA GLY A 172 -8.06 -12.46 -1.97
C GLY A 172 -9.15 -11.80 -2.81
N SER A 173 -9.81 -10.78 -2.25
CA SER A 173 -10.92 -10.05 -2.88
C SER A 173 -10.75 -8.52 -2.82
N GLY A 174 -9.66 -8.04 -2.26
CA GLY A 174 -9.29 -6.61 -2.27
C GLY A 174 -8.34 -6.30 -3.40
N ASP A 175 -7.68 -5.14 -3.35
CA ASP A 175 -6.84 -4.68 -4.45
C ASP A 175 -5.40 -4.38 -4.01
N ILE A 176 -4.44 -4.59 -4.92
CA ILE A 176 -3.05 -4.22 -4.69
C ILE A 176 -2.55 -3.34 -5.85
N THR A 177 -2.09 -2.14 -5.51
CA THR A 177 -1.41 -1.25 -6.46
C THR A 177 0.10 -1.26 -6.19
N ILE A 178 0.91 -1.46 -7.23
CA ILE A 178 2.38 -1.49 -7.15
C ILE A 178 2.92 -0.47 -8.15
N ASP A 179 3.73 0.46 -7.67
CA ASP A 179 4.29 1.53 -8.48
C ASP A 179 5.80 1.67 -8.20
N ASP A 180 6.61 1.42 -9.22
CA ASP A 180 8.07 1.43 -9.17
C ASP A 180 8.67 0.38 -8.20
N ALA A 181 8.88 -0.83 -8.69
CA ALA A 181 9.54 -1.93 -7.95
C ALA A 181 10.72 -2.53 -8.72
N GLY A 182 11.67 -3.14 -7.99
CA GLY A 182 12.79 -3.84 -8.60
C GLY A 182 12.36 -5.10 -9.33
N GLU A 183 11.59 -5.95 -8.67
CA GLU A 183 11.05 -7.22 -9.16
C GLU A 183 9.64 -7.42 -8.61
N LEU A 184 8.80 -8.15 -9.32
CA LEU A 184 7.45 -8.47 -8.85
C LEU A 184 7.21 -9.97 -8.85
N LYS A 185 6.72 -10.48 -7.70
CA LYS A 185 6.19 -11.84 -7.57
C LYS A 185 4.77 -11.80 -7.02
N VAL A 186 3.80 -12.09 -7.85
CA VAL A 186 2.42 -12.30 -7.44
C VAL A 186 2.21 -13.79 -7.17
N LEU A 187 1.89 -14.16 -5.94
CA LEU A 187 1.66 -15.57 -5.58
C LEU A 187 0.32 -16.06 -6.10
N SER A 188 -0.73 -15.30 -5.82
CA SER A 188 -2.08 -15.57 -6.30
C SER A 188 -2.97 -14.34 -6.25
N ILE A 189 -3.89 -14.25 -7.19
CA ILE A 189 -5.01 -13.32 -7.23
C ILE A 189 -6.30 -14.14 -7.16
N GLY A 190 -7.16 -13.86 -6.19
CA GLY A 190 -8.44 -14.53 -6.03
C GLY A 190 -9.53 -13.95 -6.92
N SER A 191 -10.29 -13.01 -6.37
CA SER A 191 -11.35 -12.25 -7.05
C SER A 191 -11.13 -10.73 -7.00
N GLY A 192 -10.05 -10.30 -6.39
CA GLY A 192 -9.62 -8.90 -6.38
C GLY A 192 -8.59 -8.65 -7.47
N ASP A 193 -8.03 -7.44 -7.52
CA ASP A 193 -7.21 -7.02 -8.65
C ASP A 193 -5.78 -6.65 -8.21
N VAL A 194 -4.84 -6.78 -9.16
CA VAL A 194 -3.47 -6.30 -8.97
C VAL A 194 -3.09 -5.41 -10.15
N GLU A 195 -2.78 -4.17 -9.86
CA GLU A 195 -2.25 -3.21 -10.82
C GLU A 195 -0.77 -2.94 -10.54
N ALA A 196 0.10 -3.14 -11.53
CA ALA A 196 1.54 -2.94 -11.41
C ALA A 196 2.07 -2.02 -12.51
N ARG A 197 2.93 -1.06 -12.12
CA ARG A 197 3.59 -0.15 -13.06
C ARG A 197 5.07 -0.02 -12.77
N GLY A 198 5.87 0.10 -13.82
CA GLY A 198 7.29 0.44 -13.70
C GLY A 198 8.13 -0.61 -13.00
N ILE A 199 7.99 -1.88 -13.36
CA ILE A 199 8.79 -2.97 -12.78
C ILE A 199 10.14 -3.05 -13.52
N ARG A 200 11.23 -2.80 -12.79
CA ARG A 200 12.58 -2.70 -13.35
C ARG A 200 13.24 -4.06 -13.66
N GLY A 201 12.64 -5.16 -13.28
CA GLY A 201 13.15 -6.51 -13.45
C GLY A 201 12.05 -7.50 -13.86
N PRO A 202 12.25 -8.80 -13.57
CA PRO A 202 11.30 -9.85 -13.94
C PRO A 202 9.99 -9.75 -13.14
N VAL A 203 8.92 -10.25 -13.77
CA VAL A 203 7.59 -10.41 -13.18
C VAL A 203 7.20 -11.88 -13.20
N GLU A 204 6.84 -12.42 -12.05
CA GLU A 204 6.36 -13.78 -11.88
C GLU A 204 4.95 -13.77 -11.29
N ILE A 205 4.00 -14.40 -11.97
CA ILE A 205 2.59 -14.51 -11.53
C ILE A 205 2.28 -16.00 -11.41
N GLY A 206 1.95 -16.45 -10.20
CA GLY A 206 1.62 -17.84 -9.94
C GLY A 206 0.25 -18.21 -10.49
N SER A 207 -0.81 -17.63 -9.96
CA SER A 207 -2.17 -17.88 -10.44
C SER A 207 -3.08 -16.66 -10.35
N VAL A 208 -3.91 -16.49 -11.36
CA VAL A 208 -5.03 -15.53 -11.39
C VAL A 208 -6.32 -16.32 -11.43
N GLY A 209 -7.21 -16.11 -10.46
CA GLY A 209 -8.50 -16.80 -10.34
C GLY A 209 -9.58 -16.18 -11.20
N SER A 210 -10.39 -15.30 -10.59
CA SER A 210 -11.48 -14.56 -11.26
C SER A 210 -11.29 -13.04 -11.20
N GLY A 211 -10.25 -12.58 -10.54
CA GLY A 211 -9.83 -11.18 -10.54
C GLY A 211 -8.85 -10.89 -11.66
N ASP A 212 -8.39 -9.66 -11.76
CA ASP A 212 -7.61 -9.20 -12.90
C ASP A 212 -6.16 -8.83 -12.53
N PHE A 213 -5.28 -8.92 -13.50
CA PHE A 213 -3.90 -8.45 -13.38
C PHE A 213 -3.56 -7.49 -14.51
N SER A 214 -3.11 -6.30 -14.17
CA SER A 214 -2.67 -5.28 -15.12
C SER A 214 -1.21 -4.91 -14.90
N LEU A 215 -0.41 -4.89 -15.97
CA LEU A 215 1.01 -4.52 -15.93
C LEU A 215 1.34 -3.50 -17.02
N GLU A 216 1.92 -2.39 -16.62
CA GLU A 216 2.46 -1.38 -17.53
C GLU A 216 3.94 -1.14 -17.23
N GLY A 217 4.80 -1.53 -18.18
CA GLY A 217 6.25 -1.36 -18.07
C GLY A 217 6.95 -2.44 -17.23
N ALA A 218 7.54 -3.43 -17.90
CA ALA A 218 8.43 -4.40 -17.28
C ALA A 218 9.74 -4.50 -18.06
N ALA A 219 10.87 -4.31 -17.37
CA ALA A 219 12.18 -4.38 -18.01
C ALA A 219 12.75 -5.81 -18.11
N GLY A 220 12.07 -6.81 -17.57
CA GLY A 220 12.45 -8.21 -17.59
C GLY A 220 11.41 -9.12 -18.23
N ASP A 221 11.64 -10.43 -18.12
CA ASP A 221 10.68 -11.44 -18.55
C ASP A 221 9.45 -11.46 -17.67
N VAL A 222 8.28 -11.77 -18.27
CA VAL A 222 7.01 -11.99 -17.56
C VAL A 222 6.64 -13.47 -17.66
N ARG A 223 6.46 -14.12 -16.51
CA ARG A 223 6.01 -15.52 -16.42
C ARG A 223 4.70 -15.61 -15.69
N ILE A 224 3.75 -16.31 -16.30
CA ILE A 224 2.40 -16.52 -15.77
C ILE A 224 2.17 -18.02 -15.67
N GLY A 225 1.90 -18.56 -14.48
CA GLY A 225 1.59 -19.95 -14.28
C GLY A 225 0.18 -20.28 -14.78
N SER A 226 -0.85 -19.69 -14.20
CA SER A 226 -2.23 -20.00 -14.63
C SER A 226 -3.14 -18.78 -14.58
N LEU A 227 -3.97 -18.66 -15.59
CA LEU A 227 -5.09 -17.73 -15.67
C LEU A 227 -6.40 -18.52 -15.66
N GLY A 228 -7.27 -18.28 -14.68
CA GLY A 228 -8.56 -18.94 -14.53
C GLY A 228 -9.65 -18.34 -15.42
N SER A 229 -10.46 -17.45 -14.84
CA SER A 229 -11.59 -16.78 -15.49
C SER A 229 -11.50 -15.25 -15.49
N GLY A 230 -10.52 -14.69 -14.81
CA GLY A 230 -10.20 -13.25 -14.83
C GLY A 230 -9.37 -12.89 -16.04
N ASP A 231 -8.93 -11.65 -16.12
CA ASP A 231 -8.21 -11.15 -17.28
C ASP A 231 -6.78 -10.71 -16.93
N ILE A 232 -5.89 -10.77 -17.93
CA ILE A 232 -4.53 -10.27 -17.82
C ILE A 232 -4.23 -9.30 -18.95
N ASP A 233 -3.90 -8.06 -18.58
CA ASP A 233 -3.42 -7.02 -19.50
C ASP A 233 -1.92 -6.75 -19.29
N LEU A 234 -1.11 -6.96 -20.33
CA LEU A 234 0.32 -6.67 -20.34
C LEU A 234 0.65 -5.61 -21.39
N ARG A 235 1.34 -4.55 -20.98
CA ARG A 235 1.82 -3.50 -21.88
C ARG A 235 3.28 -3.13 -21.58
N ASP A 236 4.03 -2.83 -22.64
CA ASP A 236 5.43 -2.37 -22.57
C ASP A 236 6.34 -3.33 -21.80
N VAL A 237 6.49 -4.53 -22.33
CA VAL A 237 7.40 -5.56 -21.79
C VAL A 237 8.65 -5.67 -22.66
N THR A 238 9.83 -5.40 -22.06
CA THR A 238 11.11 -5.52 -22.79
C THR A 238 11.57 -6.97 -22.95
N GLY A 239 11.21 -7.87 -22.03
CA GLY A 239 11.55 -9.28 -22.05
C GLY A 239 10.59 -10.15 -22.84
N ASN A 240 10.64 -11.46 -22.58
CA ASN A 240 9.71 -12.44 -23.10
C ASN A 240 8.49 -12.57 -22.20
N VAL A 241 7.36 -12.97 -22.78
CA VAL A 241 6.13 -13.33 -22.04
C VAL A 241 5.89 -14.83 -22.21
N SER A 242 5.77 -15.55 -21.11
CA SER A 242 5.44 -16.97 -21.08
C SER A 242 4.24 -17.25 -20.19
N VAL A 243 3.30 -18.04 -20.68
CA VAL A 243 2.07 -18.42 -19.98
C VAL A 243 1.91 -19.92 -20.05
N ASP A 244 1.86 -20.59 -18.88
CA ASP A 244 1.74 -22.04 -18.82
C ASP A 244 0.30 -22.49 -19.17
N SER A 245 -0.72 -21.83 -18.62
CA SER A 245 -2.12 -22.21 -18.90
C SER A 245 -3.09 -21.05 -18.82
N ILE A 246 -4.06 -21.03 -19.74
CA ILE A 246 -5.21 -20.13 -19.76
C ILE A 246 -6.48 -20.98 -19.71
N GLY A 247 -7.39 -20.68 -18.77
CA GLY A 247 -8.70 -21.32 -18.66
C GLY A 247 -9.75 -20.66 -19.56
N SER A 248 -10.61 -19.84 -18.97
CA SER A 248 -11.71 -19.13 -19.64
C SER A 248 -11.51 -17.62 -19.72
N GLY A 249 -10.53 -17.09 -19.00
CA GLY A 249 -10.17 -15.67 -18.98
C GLY A 249 -9.37 -15.25 -20.20
N ASP A 250 -9.21 -13.98 -20.41
CA ASP A 250 -8.57 -13.40 -21.58
C ASP A 250 -7.17 -12.85 -21.27
N LEU A 251 -6.28 -12.97 -22.25
CA LEU A 251 -4.92 -12.41 -22.19
C LEU A 251 -4.75 -11.37 -23.31
N ASP A 252 -4.58 -10.10 -22.94
CA ASP A 252 -4.22 -9.03 -23.88
C ASP A 252 -2.76 -8.64 -23.69
N VAL A 253 -1.96 -8.73 -24.73
CA VAL A 253 -0.52 -8.42 -24.70
C VAL A 253 -0.20 -7.40 -25.79
N ARG A 254 0.41 -6.29 -25.37
CA ARG A 254 0.78 -5.19 -26.28
C ARG A 254 2.22 -4.73 -26.04
N GLU A 255 2.90 -4.35 -27.13
CA GLU A 255 4.22 -3.71 -27.06
C GLU A 255 5.27 -4.59 -26.33
N VAL A 256 5.46 -5.81 -26.83
CA VAL A 256 6.46 -6.75 -26.29
C VAL A 256 7.69 -6.80 -27.20
N SER A 257 8.88 -6.54 -26.63
CA SER A 257 10.12 -6.60 -27.39
C SER A 257 10.65 -8.03 -27.61
N GLY A 258 10.33 -8.96 -26.70
CA GLY A 258 10.67 -10.37 -26.78
C GLY A 258 9.62 -11.23 -27.48
N ASN A 259 9.59 -12.51 -27.11
CA ASN A 259 8.65 -13.51 -27.62
C ASN A 259 7.42 -13.61 -26.72
N LEU A 260 6.30 -14.06 -27.28
CA LEU A 260 5.11 -14.49 -26.55
C LEU A 260 4.91 -16.00 -26.76
N ALA A 261 4.88 -16.76 -25.67
CA ALA A 261 4.60 -18.20 -25.69
C ALA A 261 3.47 -18.54 -24.72
N VAL A 262 2.43 -19.21 -25.21
CA VAL A 262 1.35 -19.79 -24.41
C VAL A 262 1.41 -21.30 -24.60
N GLU A 263 1.54 -22.07 -23.51
CA GLU A 263 1.66 -23.53 -23.60
C GLU A 263 0.32 -24.24 -23.73
N SER A 264 -0.70 -23.78 -22.99
CA SER A 264 -2.04 -24.37 -23.00
C SER A 264 -3.12 -23.29 -22.95
N LYS A 265 -4.20 -23.49 -23.71
CA LYS A 265 -5.32 -22.55 -23.76
C LYS A 265 -6.64 -23.30 -23.81
N GLY A 266 -7.56 -22.92 -22.90
CA GLY A 266 -8.95 -23.37 -22.87
C GLY A 266 -9.86 -22.55 -23.78
N SER A 267 -10.97 -22.04 -23.24
CA SER A 267 -11.97 -21.25 -24.00
C SER A 267 -11.67 -19.76 -24.09
N GLY A 268 -10.81 -19.23 -23.23
CA GLY A 268 -10.43 -17.81 -23.23
C GLY A 268 -9.76 -17.35 -24.51
N ASP A 269 -9.62 -16.05 -24.71
CA ASP A 269 -8.98 -15.50 -25.90
C ASP A 269 -7.59 -14.92 -25.60
N VAL A 270 -6.73 -14.92 -26.61
CA VAL A 270 -5.38 -14.33 -26.55
C VAL A 270 -5.27 -13.30 -27.64
N SER A 271 -5.10 -12.06 -27.27
CA SER A 271 -4.84 -10.92 -28.15
C SER A 271 -3.36 -10.54 -28.04
N ALA A 272 -2.67 -10.48 -29.15
CA ALA A 272 -1.25 -10.09 -29.19
C ALA A 272 -1.08 -8.99 -30.25
N ARG A 273 -0.58 -7.83 -29.83
CA ARG A 273 -0.32 -6.68 -30.71
C ARG A 273 1.08 -6.16 -30.47
N ASP A 274 1.77 -5.78 -31.52
CA ASP A 274 3.08 -5.16 -31.44
C ASP A 274 4.12 -6.00 -30.67
N VAL A 275 4.09 -7.33 -30.90
CA VAL A 275 5.10 -8.27 -30.41
C VAL A 275 6.21 -8.38 -31.45
N ARG A 276 7.44 -7.97 -31.09
CA ARG A 276 8.57 -7.96 -32.03
C ARG A 276 9.14 -9.35 -32.29
N GLY A 277 9.07 -10.25 -31.30
CA GLY A 277 9.54 -11.61 -31.40
C GLY A 277 8.52 -12.58 -31.99
N THR A 278 8.72 -13.87 -31.72
CA THR A 278 7.82 -14.94 -32.16
C THR A 278 6.61 -15.03 -31.23
N VAL A 279 5.42 -15.18 -31.85
CA VAL A 279 4.18 -15.46 -31.11
C VAL A 279 3.79 -16.92 -31.30
N THR A 280 3.76 -17.69 -30.23
CA THR A 280 3.39 -19.10 -30.20
C THR A 280 2.16 -19.28 -29.31
N ILE A 281 1.01 -19.57 -29.90
CA ILE A 281 -0.27 -19.79 -29.21
C ILE A 281 -0.86 -21.12 -29.69
N PRO A 282 -1.28 -22.03 -28.77
CA PRO A 282 -1.91 -23.28 -29.18
C PRO A 282 -3.18 -23.02 -29.99
N ARG A 283 -3.43 -23.83 -31.01
CA ARG A 283 -4.69 -23.77 -31.76
C ARG A 283 -5.80 -24.32 -30.86
N LYS A 284 -6.97 -23.69 -30.93
CA LYS A 284 -8.18 -24.16 -30.27
C LYS A 284 -8.45 -25.61 -30.74
N ARG A 285 -8.51 -26.57 -29.82
CA ARG A 285 -8.93 -27.93 -30.13
C ARG A 285 -10.44 -28.05 -30.31
#